data_b7a242e45e37b7bf3a52db40bbff22c8
#
_entry.id   b7a242e45e37b7bf3a52db40bbff22c8
#
_cell.length_a   1.000
_cell.length_b   1.000
_cell.length_c   1.000
_cell.angle_alpha   90.00
_cell.angle_beta   90.00
_cell.angle_gamma   90.00
#
_symmetry.space_group_name_H-M   'P 1'
#
loop_
_entity.id
_entity.type
_entity.pdbx_description
1 polymer ?
#
loop_
_entity_poly.entity_id
_entity_poly.type
_entity_poly.pdbx_seq_one_letter_code
_entity_poly.pdbx_strand_id
1 'polypeptide(L)'
;MSSNFYGKDGFTWFTGVVEDRNDPLKVSRVRVRCVGYHTQDKTILPTADLPWASVMMPVTSPSMGGLGNTPSFLVEGSWVVGFFRDPDYQEPIVMGSLPGIPDTAPNASLGFNDPNATYPSELNVPDTSSLARGTQKYPHNIDNSIGIPVDPYGGVYPKNHVYETESGHLKEYDDTPNKERIRERHKSGTFYEIHPNGDKVTHIVNDRYTVIASDDALQVKGNVTLHIDQNCTTNITGNWDVNVTGNVTIDGATINLNSGTKGAARIDDTADVGDDPPGISGSDGSNKIQTGSSTVFIGG
;
A
#
# COMPACT_ATOMS: atom_id res chain seq x y z
N MET A 1 -23.94 -4.46 -46.31
CA MET A 1 -24.09 -4.12 -44.90
C MET A 1 -23.93 -5.40 -44.11
N SER A 2 -22.84 -5.59 -43.43
CA SER A 2 -22.71 -6.73 -42.52
C SER A 2 -23.75 -6.54 -41.41
N SER A 3 -24.69 -7.46 -41.31
CA SER A 3 -25.62 -7.48 -40.19
C SER A 3 -24.84 -7.91 -38.95
N ASN A 4 -24.49 -6.97 -38.11
CA ASN A 4 -23.87 -7.29 -36.81
C ASN A 4 -24.90 -8.03 -35.95
N PHE A 5 -24.77 -9.34 -35.88
CA PHE A 5 -25.67 -10.18 -35.12
C PHE A 5 -25.06 -10.54 -33.78
N TYR A 6 -25.62 -10.02 -32.70
CA TYR A 6 -25.38 -10.55 -31.38
C TYR A 6 -26.24 -11.81 -31.14
N GLY A 7 -25.70 -12.98 -31.50
CA GLY A 7 -26.26 -14.26 -31.08
C GLY A 7 -27.65 -14.65 -31.60
N LYS A 8 -28.18 -14.03 -32.67
CA LYS A 8 -29.46 -14.40 -33.23
C LYS A 8 -29.44 -15.85 -33.77
N ASP A 9 -28.30 -16.25 -34.36
CA ASP A 9 -28.09 -17.57 -34.93
C ASP A 9 -27.09 -18.42 -34.10
N GLY A 10 -26.84 -18.02 -32.83
CA GLY A 10 -25.87 -18.61 -31.92
C GLY A 10 -24.58 -17.81 -31.85
N PHE A 11 -23.74 -18.16 -30.86
CA PHE A 11 -22.41 -17.59 -30.66
C PHE A 11 -21.35 -18.52 -31.23
N THR A 12 -20.38 -17.97 -31.96
CA THR A 12 -19.17 -18.70 -32.30
C THR A 12 -18.13 -18.40 -31.25
N TRP A 13 -17.87 -19.35 -30.36
CA TRP A 13 -16.95 -19.24 -29.24
C TRP A 13 -15.52 -19.49 -29.66
N PHE A 14 -14.60 -18.87 -28.96
CA PHE A 14 -13.17 -19.18 -29.06
C PHE A 14 -12.51 -19.24 -27.69
N THR A 15 -11.40 -19.94 -27.61
CA THR A 15 -10.33 -19.72 -26.64
C THR A 15 -9.13 -19.15 -27.38
N GLY A 16 -8.28 -18.40 -26.72
CA GLY A 16 -7.13 -17.79 -27.37
C GLY A 16 -6.13 -17.22 -26.38
N VAL A 17 -5.05 -16.68 -26.93
CA VAL A 17 -3.99 -16.04 -26.15
C VAL A 17 -3.88 -14.58 -26.56
N VAL A 18 -3.78 -13.72 -25.55
CA VAL A 18 -3.52 -12.28 -25.75
C VAL A 18 -2.07 -12.10 -26.22
N GLU A 19 -1.89 -11.40 -27.34
CA GLU A 19 -0.55 -11.11 -27.89
C GLU A 19 -0.23 -9.60 -27.92
N ASP A 20 -1.22 -8.71 -27.74
CA ASP A 20 -0.98 -7.28 -27.68
C ASP A 20 -2.11 -6.59 -26.89
N ARG A 21 -1.75 -5.75 -25.95
CA ARG A 21 -2.68 -4.93 -25.16
C ARG A 21 -2.49 -3.41 -25.37
N ASN A 22 -1.58 -3.03 -26.27
CA ASN A 22 -1.26 -1.63 -26.55
C ASN A 22 -2.27 -1.00 -27.50
N ASP A 23 -3.54 -0.99 -27.10
CA ASP A 23 -4.65 -0.45 -27.87
C ASP A 23 -4.47 1.04 -28.23
N PRO A 24 -4.33 1.40 -29.51
CA PRO A 24 -4.12 2.79 -29.92
C PRO A 24 -5.30 3.70 -29.60
N LEU A 25 -6.52 3.16 -29.48
CA LEU A 25 -7.69 3.93 -29.06
C LEU A 25 -7.83 4.05 -27.54
N LYS A 26 -7.01 3.30 -26.76
CA LYS A 26 -7.03 3.32 -25.29
C LYS A 26 -8.40 3.00 -24.68
N VAL A 27 -9.15 2.08 -25.33
CA VAL A 27 -10.46 1.60 -24.86
C VAL A 27 -10.38 0.17 -24.33
N SER A 28 -9.19 -0.27 -23.88
CA SER A 28 -8.96 -1.56 -23.22
C SER A 28 -9.13 -2.79 -24.14
N ARG A 29 -9.00 -2.63 -25.47
CA ARG A 29 -8.98 -3.77 -26.38
C ARG A 29 -7.65 -4.51 -26.32
N VAL A 30 -7.69 -5.77 -26.71
CA VAL A 30 -6.51 -6.62 -26.83
C VAL A 30 -6.50 -7.35 -28.17
N ARG A 31 -5.33 -7.73 -28.67
CA ARG A 31 -5.23 -8.62 -29.82
C ARG A 31 -5.12 -10.05 -29.32
N VAL A 32 -6.02 -10.90 -29.82
CA VAL A 32 -6.11 -12.31 -29.40
C VAL A 32 -5.88 -13.23 -30.57
N ARG A 33 -4.94 -14.14 -30.43
CA ARG A 33 -4.81 -15.24 -31.37
C ARG A 33 -5.76 -16.35 -30.94
N CYS A 34 -6.81 -16.58 -31.74
CA CYS A 34 -7.88 -17.51 -31.43
C CYS A 34 -7.56 -18.91 -31.92
N VAL A 35 -7.67 -19.91 -31.04
CA VAL A 35 -7.41 -21.32 -31.36
C VAL A 35 -8.43 -21.83 -32.38
N GLY A 36 -7.94 -22.52 -33.40
CA GLY A 36 -8.77 -23.04 -34.49
C GLY A 36 -9.15 -22.04 -35.59
N TYR A 37 -8.93 -20.74 -35.36
CA TYR A 37 -9.18 -19.68 -36.34
C TYR A 37 -7.88 -19.05 -36.86
N HIS A 38 -6.88 -18.91 -36.04
CA HIS A 38 -5.61 -18.28 -36.38
C HIS A 38 -4.47 -19.31 -36.39
N THR A 39 -3.56 -19.19 -37.32
CA THR A 39 -2.31 -20.00 -37.33
C THR A 39 -1.33 -19.52 -36.25
N GLN A 40 -0.52 -20.44 -35.73
CA GLN A 40 0.59 -20.08 -34.85
C GLN A 40 1.81 -19.47 -35.59
N ASP A 41 1.85 -19.62 -36.91
CA ASP A 41 2.94 -19.08 -37.75
C ASP A 41 2.78 -17.56 -37.90
N LYS A 42 3.63 -16.80 -37.22
CA LYS A 42 3.65 -15.33 -37.28
C LYS A 42 4.14 -14.77 -38.60
N THR A 43 4.76 -15.59 -39.47
CA THR A 43 5.13 -15.17 -40.81
C THR A 43 3.91 -15.09 -41.75
N ILE A 44 2.88 -15.90 -41.48
CA ILE A 44 1.62 -15.92 -42.20
C ILE A 44 0.63 -14.92 -41.60
N LEU A 45 0.51 -14.89 -40.27
CA LEU A 45 -0.37 -13.98 -39.54
C LEU A 45 0.40 -13.33 -38.39
N PRO A 46 1.03 -12.16 -38.65
CA PRO A 46 1.70 -11.38 -37.62
C PRO A 46 0.76 -10.93 -36.50
N THR A 47 1.27 -10.75 -35.30
CA THR A 47 0.48 -10.20 -34.17
C THR A 47 -0.20 -8.86 -34.52
N ALA A 48 0.49 -8.02 -35.32
CA ALA A 48 -0.04 -6.72 -35.75
C ALA A 48 -1.27 -6.80 -36.66
N ASP A 49 -1.52 -7.94 -37.28
CA ASP A 49 -2.65 -8.17 -38.20
C ASP A 49 -3.84 -8.85 -37.52
N LEU A 50 -3.68 -9.29 -36.26
CA LEU A 50 -4.80 -9.83 -35.48
C LEU A 50 -5.86 -8.73 -35.24
N PRO A 51 -7.16 -9.06 -35.30
CA PRO A 51 -8.21 -8.11 -34.98
C PRO A 51 -8.18 -7.70 -33.51
N TRP A 52 -8.60 -6.45 -33.25
CA TRP A 52 -8.76 -5.96 -31.89
C TRP A 52 -10.03 -6.52 -31.24
N ALA A 53 -9.88 -7.28 -30.19
CA ALA A 53 -10.97 -7.79 -29.36
C ALA A 53 -11.40 -6.75 -28.33
N SER A 54 -12.70 -6.48 -28.24
CA SER A 54 -13.24 -5.73 -27.11
C SER A 54 -13.22 -6.60 -25.85
N VAL A 55 -12.83 -6.04 -24.71
CA VAL A 55 -12.88 -6.76 -23.43
C VAL A 55 -14.18 -6.42 -22.70
N MET A 56 -14.97 -7.44 -22.38
CA MET A 56 -16.19 -7.28 -21.61
C MET A 56 -15.86 -7.02 -20.15
N MET A 57 -16.31 -5.90 -19.62
CA MET A 57 -16.15 -5.57 -18.21
C MET A 57 -17.32 -6.14 -17.39
N PRO A 58 -17.10 -6.44 -16.11
CA PRO A 58 -18.18 -6.91 -15.23
C PRO A 58 -19.23 -5.81 -15.04
N VAL A 59 -20.48 -6.18 -14.75
CA VAL A 59 -21.57 -5.23 -14.50
C VAL A 59 -21.34 -4.28 -13.33
N THR A 60 -20.36 -4.57 -12.48
CA THR A 60 -19.89 -3.70 -11.39
C THR A 60 -18.94 -2.58 -11.88
N SER A 61 -18.57 -2.59 -13.17
CA SER A 61 -17.74 -1.57 -13.81
C SER A 61 -18.50 -0.97 -14.99
N PRO A 62 -18.95 0.30 -14.94
CA PRO A 62 -19.76 0.89 -15.99
C PRO A 62 -18.99 1.12 -17.29
N SER A 63 -17.65 1.12 -17.27
CA SER A 63 -16.78 1.36 -18.44
C SER A 63 -17.15 2.61 -19.24
N MET A 64 -17.56 3.66 -18.54
CA MET A 64 -18.02 4.92 -19.12
C MET A 64 -17.37 6.11 -18.41
N GLY A 65 -16.80 7.05 -19.16
CA GLY A 65 -16.21 8.26 -18.60
C GLY A 65 -15.08 8.03 -17.61
N GLY A 66 -14.35 6.90 -17.71
CA GLY A 66 -13.29 6.52 -16.81
C GLY A 66 -13.75 5.90 -15.49
N LEU A 67 -15.05 5.69 -15.31
CA LEU A 67 -15.59 5.06 -14.11
C LEU A 67 -15.44 3.53 -14.16
N GLY A 68 -15.15 2.92 -13.01
CA GLY A 68 -14.99 1.49 -12.83
C GLY A 68 -13.53 1.00 -12.92
N ASN A 69 -13.35 -0.31 -13.12
CA ASN A 69 -12.03 -0.93 -13.23
C ASN A 69 -11.59 -0.96 -14.69
N THR A 70 -10.76 0.00 -15.09
CA THR A 70 -10.21 0.11 -16.46
C THR A 70 -8.74 0.56 -16.39
N PRO A 71 -7.88 0.15 -17.33
CA PRO A 71 -8.05 -0.89 -18.35
C PRO A 71 -8.19 -2.30 -17.78
N SER A 72 -8.37 -3.31 -18.65
CA SER A 72 -8.34 -4.72 -18.23
C SER A 72 -6.96 -5.08 -17.70
N PHE A 73 -6.90 -6.11 -16.85
CA PHE A 73 -5.64 -6.65 -16.30
C PHE A 73 -5.02 -7.75 -17.16
N LEU A 74 -5.53 -7.96 -18.36
CA LEU A 74 -4.97 -8.93 -19.28
C LEU A 74 -3.55 -8.52 -19.68
N VAL A 75 -2.64 -9.47 -19.64
CA VAL A 75 -1.27 -9.32 -20.12
C VAL A 75 -1.07 -10.19 -21.35
N GLU A 76 -0.01 -9.93 -22.11
CA GLU A 76 0.43 -10.81 -23.18
C GLU A 76 0.72 -12.19 -22.60
N GLY A 77 0.27 -13.26 -23.28
CA GLY A 77 0.30 -14.63 -22.76
C GLY A 77 -0.95 -15.05 -21.98
N SER A 78 -1.85 -14.13 -21.60
CA SER A 78 -3.10 -14.48 -20.92
C SER A 78 -3.98 -15.37 -21.82
N TRP A 79 -4.39 -16.53 -21.31
CA TRP A 79 -5.43 -17.33 -21.92
C TRP A 79 -6.80 -16.72 -21.66
N VAL A 80 -7.62 -16.63 -22.72
CA VAL A 80 -8.93 -16.01 -22.65
C VAL A 80 -9.99 -16.86 -23.36
N VAL A 81 -11.25 -16.66 -22.94
CA VAL A 81 -12.44 -17.18 -23.63
C VAL A 81 -13.28 -16.01 -24.10
N GLY A 82 -13.89 -16.15 -25.27
CA GLY A 82 -14.73 -15.12 -25.86
C GLY A 82 -15.60 -15.65 -26.98
N PHE A 83 -16.19 -14.75 -27.75
CA PHE A 83 -17.00 -15.07 -28.92
C PHE A 83 -16.81 -14.02 -30.01
N PHE A 84 -17.08 -14.40 -31.27
CA PHE A 84 -17.14 -13.48 -32.38
C PHE A 84 -18.54 -12.91 -32.52
N ARG A 85 -18.60 -11.62 -32.73
CA ARG A 85 -19.85 -10.84 -32.92
C ARG A 85 -20.33 -10.86 -34.36
N ASP A 86 -19.44 -11.20 -35.27
CA ASP A 86 -19.64 -11.16 -36.71
C ASP A 86 -19.37 -12.53 -37.37
N PRO A 87 -19.97 -12.82 -38.55
CA PRO A 87 -19.77 -14.08 -39.25
C PRO A 87 -18.37 -14.21 -39.89
N ASP A 88 -17.64 -13.11 -40.05
CA ASP A 88 -16.31 -13.07 -40.68
C ASP A 88 -15.18 -13.21 -39.68
N TYR A 89 -15.50 -13.38 -38.38
CA TYR A 89 -14.55 -13.55 -37.26
C TYR A 89 -13.60 -12.38 -37.06
N GLN A 90 -14.02 -11.18 -37.41
CA GLN A 90 -13.21 -9.94 -37.32
C GLN A 90 -13.55 -9.07 -36.09
N GLU A 91 -14.65 -9.34 -35.41
CA GLU A 91 -15.09 -8.59 -34.23
C GLU A 91 -15.14 -9.49 -32.97
N PRO A 92 -13.98 -9.89 -32.44
CA PRO A 92 -13.93 -10.72 -31.24
C PRO A 92 -14.29 -9.90 -29.98
N ILE A 93 -14.94 -10.58 -29.02
CA ILE A 93 -15.19 -10.07 -27.67
C ILE A 93 -14.60 -11.06 -26.69
N VAL A 94 -13.73 -10.59 -25.79
CA VAL A 94 -13.19 -11.35 -24.66
C VAL A 94 -14.14 -11.23 -23.48
N MET A 95 -14.53 -12.37 -22.91
CA MET A 95 -15.43 -12.45 -21.76
C MET A 95 -14.69 -12.65 -20.44
N GLY A 96 -13.55 -13.34 -20.45
CA GLY A 96 -12.78 -13.63 -19.26
C GLY A 96 -11.46 -14.30 -19.55
N SER A 97 -10.60 -14.38 -18.52
CA SER A 97 -9.35 -15.13 -18.55
C SER A 97 -9.50 -16.51 -17.94
N LEU A 98 -8.63 -17.41 -18.36
CA LEU A 98 -8.60 -18.82 -17.93
C LEU A 98 -7.26 -19.09 -17.24
N PRO A 99 -7.21 -19.19 -15.91
CA PRO A 99 -6.00 -19.57 -15.22
C PRO A 99 -5.69 -21.05 -15.44
N GLY A 100 -4.41 -21.40 -15.49
CA GLY A 100 -3.93 -22.76 -15.69
C GLY A 100 -2.70 -23.08 -14.85
N ILE A 101 -1.99 -24.11 -15.28
CA ILE A 101 -0.65 -24.45 -14.81
C ILE A 101 0.22 -24.54 -16.07
N PRO A 102 1.01 -23.50 -16.38
CA PRO A 102 1.84 -23.49 -17.56
C PRO A 102 2.99 -24.49 -17.43
N ASP A 103 3.17 -25.33 -18.44
CA ASP A 103 4.22 -26.36 -18.51
C ASP A 103 5.29 -26.07 -19.56
N THR A 104 5.08 -25.07 -20.39
CA THR A 104 5.95 -24.73 -21.51
C THR A 104 6.42 -23.29 -21.41
N ALA A 105 7.73 -23.07 -21.60
CA ALA A 105 8.30 -21.74 -21.62
C ALA A 105 7.77 -20.91 -22.81
N PRO A 106 7.61 -19.59 -22.64
CA PRO A 106 7.11 -18.72 -23.70
C PRO A 106 8.08 -18.71 -24.90
N ASN A 107 7.52 -18.69 -26.11
CA ASN A 107 8.26 -18.59 -27.34
C ASN A 107 7.79 -17.40 -28.17
N ALA A 108 8.56 -16.31 -28.13
CA ALA A 108 8.24 -15.05 -28.81
C ALA A 108 8.09 -15.18 -30.35
N SER A 109 8.70 -16.21 -30.97
CA SER A 109 8.62 -16.42 -32.42
C SER A 109 7.37 -17.15 -32.89
N LEU A 110 6.63 -17.78 -31.96
CA LEU A 110 5.38 -18.47 -32.26
C LEU A 110 4.16 -17.70 -31.77
N GLY A 111 3.07 -17.82 -32.50
CA GLY A 111 1.75 -17.40 -32.02
C GLY A 111 1.27 -18.21 -30.81
N PHE A 112 0.22 -17.74 -30.13
CA PHE A 112 -0.27 -18.30 -28.87
C PHE A 112 0.73 -18.22 -27.72
N ASN A 113 1.66 -17.27 -27.80
CA ASN A 113 2.66 -16.99 -26.79
C ASN A 113 2.72 -15.47 -26.54
N ASP A 114 3.30 -15.11 -25.39
CA ASP A 114 3.70 -13.72 -25.18
C ASP A 114 4.81 -13.32 -26.17
N PRO A 115 4.61 -12.28 -26.99
CA PRO A 115 5.62 -11.80 -27.92
C PRO A 115 6.89 -11.27 -27.24
N ASN A 116 6.81 -10.90 -25.96
CA ASN A 116 7.91 -10.41 -25.16
C ASN A 116 8.64 -11.53 -24.39
N ALA A 117 8.12 -12.76 -24.45
CA ALA A 117 8.59 -13.91 -23.69
C ALA A 117 8.70 -13.65 -22.17
N THR A 118 7.83 -12.82 -21.62
CA THR A 118 7.77 -12.50 -20.17
C THR A 118 6.89 -13.49 -19.44
N TYR A 119 5.77 -13.90 -20.07
CA TYR A 119 4.77 -14.77 -19.46
C TYR A 119 4.56 -16.09 -20.23
N PRO A 120 4.42 -17.22 -19.53
CA PRO A 120 4.45 -17.36 -18.08
C PRO A 120 5.86 -17.14 -17.51
N SER A 121 5.94 -16.46 -16.34
CA SER A 121 7.21 -16.21 -15.64
C SER A 121 7.72 -17.42 -14.85
N GLU A 122 6.84 -18.34 -14.51
CA GLU A 122 7.14 -19.57 -13.75
C GLU A 122 6.45 -20.77 -14.44
N LEU A 123 7.12 -21.91 -14.46
CA LEU A 123 6.57 -23.15 -15.02
C LEU A 123 6.16 -24.11 -13.92
N ASN A 124 5.14 -24.93 -14.19
CA ASN A 124 4.59 -25.91 -13.28
C ASN A 124 4.06 -25.31 -11.97
N VAL A 125 3.71 -24.04 -12.01
CA VAL A 125 3.11 -23.29 -10.90
C VAL A 125 1.73 -22.77 -11.34
N PRO A 126 0.67 -22.98 -10.53
CA PRO A 126 -0.66 -22.44 -10.86
C PRO A 126 -0.66 -20.92 -11.03
N ASP A 127 -1.43 -20.40 -11.98
CA ASP A 127 -1.57 -18.96 -12.25
C ASP A 127 -2.28 -18.16 -11.14
N THR A 128 -2.88 -18.83 -10.17
CA THR A 128 -3.43 -18.16 -8.99
C THR A 128 -2.32 -17.62 -8.10
N SER A 129 -2.55 -16.48 -7.43
CA SER A 129 -1.56 -15.87 -6.55
C SER A 129 -0.99 -16.84 -5.52
N SER A 130 0.31 -16.77 -5.29
CA SER A 130 1.01 -17.59 -4.29
C SER A 130 0.44 -17.40 -2.88
N LEU A 131 0.06 -16.16 -2.51
CA LEU A 131 -0.61 -15.87 -1.25
C LEU A 131 -1.96 -16.60 -1.15
N ALA A 132 -2.76 -16.60 -2.22
CA ALA A 132 -4.02 -17.32 -2.26
C ALA A 132 -3.84 -18.84 -2.13
N ARG A 133 -2.69 -19.37 -2.59
CA ARG A 133 -2.35 -20.79 -2.53
C ARG A 133 -1.73 -21.24 -1.21
N GLY A 134 -1.56 -20.33 -0.23
CA GLY A 134 -0.95 -20.65 1.06
C GLY A 134 0.58 -20.52 1.09
N THR A 135 1.19 -19.93 0.09
CA THR A 135 2.63 -19.64 0.08
C THR A 135 2.87 -18.19 0.44
N GLN A 136 3.53 -17.94 1.57
CA GLN A 136 3.82 -16.59 2.00
C GLN A 136 4.75 -15.88 1.03
N LYS A 137 4.28 -14.74 0.54
CA LYS A 137 5.04 -13.80 -0.28
C LYS A 137 5.03 -12.45 0.43
N TYR A 138 6.15 -11.77 0.45
CA TYR A 138 6.27 -10.45 1.11
C TYR A 138 6.03 -10.49 2.64
N PRO A 139 6.73 -11.32 3.41
CA PRO A 139 6.67 -11.23 4.86
C PRO A 139 7.10 -9.83 5.32
N HIS A 140 6.54 -9.33 6.42
CA HIS A 140 7.05 -8.10 6.98
C HIS A 140 8.22 -8.40 7.91
N ASN A 141 9.42 -7.96 7.53
CA ASN A 141 10.58 -7.92 8.40
C ASN A 141 10.72 -6.47 8.87
N ILE A 142 10.13 -6.14 10.01
CA ILE A 142 10.19 -4.82 10.62
C ILE A 142 11.11 -4.90 11.83
N ASP A 143 12.00 -3.92 11.99
CA ASP A 143 12.72 -3.76 13.25
C ASP A 143 11.70 -3.50 14.37
N ASN A 144 11.70 -4.37 15.37
CA ASN A 144 10.66 -4.43 16.38
C ASN A 144 11.06 -3.75 17.70
N SER A 145 11.62 -2.54 17.62
CA SER A 145 11.98 -1.74 18.80
C SER A 145 10.78 -1.30 19.65
N ILE A 146 9.57 -1.25 19.06
CA ILE A 146 8.33 -0.82 19.73
C ILE A 146 7.31 -1.94 19.96
N GLY A 147 7.69 -3.22 19.78
CA GLY A 147 6.81 -4.36 20.05
C GLY A 147 5.70 -4.57 19.02
N ILE A 148 6.00 -4.40 17.73
CA ILE A 148 5.04 -4.64 16.63
C ILE A 148 4.63 -6.12 16.60
N PRO A 149 3.33 -6.44 16.41
CA PRO A 149 2.89 -7.83 16.26
C PRO A 149 3.56 -8.52 15.07
N VAL A 150 3.85 -9.82 15.23
CA VAL A 150 4.39 -10.64 14.14
C VAL A 150 3.41 -10.79 13.00
N ASP A 151 3.93 -11.02 11.78
CA ASP A 151 3.11 -11.27 10.59
C ASP A 151 2.14 -12.45 10.82
N PRO A 152 0.82 -12.23 10.78
CA PRO A 152 -0.17 -13.24 11.07
C PRO A 152 -0.47 -14.17 9.89
N TYR A 153 0.21 -14.01 8.75
CA TYR A 153 -0.08 -14.75 7.53
C TYR A 153 -0.26 -16.25 7.78
N GLY A 154 -1.28 -16.80 7.17
CA GLY A 154 -1.61 -18.21 7.26
C GLY A 154 -2.73 -18.60 6.28
N GLY A 155 -2.74 -17.93 5.12
CA GLY A 155 -3.74 -18.10 4.07
C GLY A 155 -3.93 -19.56 3.64
N VAL A 156 -5.18 -19.97 3.51
CA VAL A 156 -5.59 -21.31 3.06
C VAL A 156 -6.49 -21.19 1.84
N TYR A 157 -6.08 -21.81 0.74
CA TYR A 157 -6.90 -21.86 -0.47
C TYR A 157 -8.26 -22.56 -0.19
N PRO A 158 -9.38 -22.05 -0.69
CA PRO A 158 -9.57 -20.88 -1.58
C PRO A 158 -9.99 -19.60 -0.86
N LYS A 159 -9.65 -19.43 0.42
CA LYS A 159 -10.20 -18.38 1.28
C LYS A 159 -9.44 -17.07 1.23
N ASN A 160 -8.24 -17.05 0.68
CA ASN A 160 -7.46 -15.82 0.56
C ASN A 160 -7.66 -15.21 -0.84
N HIS A 161 -8.24 -14.03 -0.89
CA HIS A 161 -8.56 -13.28 -2.11
C HIS A 161 -7.50 -12.20 -2.35
N VAL A 162 -6.75 -12.36 -3.44
CA VAL A 162 -5.59 -11.52 -3.72
C VAL A 162 -5.74 -10.84 -5.07
N TYR A 163 -5.52 -9.52 -5.05
CA TYR A 163 -5.34 -8.70 -6.22
C TYR A 163 -3.88 -8.27 -6.27
N GLU A 164 -3.16 -8.68 -7.31
CA GLU A 164 -1.73 -8.39 -7.48
C GLU A 164 -1.49 -7.79 -8.87
N THR A 165 -0.68 -6.74 -8.95
CA THR A 165 -0.30 -6.12 -10.21
C THR A 165 1.05 -6.65 -10.69
N GLU A 166 1.37 -6.47 -11.98
CA GLU A 166 2.65 -6.88 -12.58
C GLU A 166 3.89 -6.32 -11.85
N SER A 167 3.78 -5.12 -11.29
CA SER A 167 4.88 -4.50 -10.54
C SER A 167 4.98 -4.96 -9.08
N GLY A 168 4.04 -5.78 -8.59
CA GLY A 168 4.00 -6.28 -7.22
C GLY A 168 3.29 -5.38 -6.22
N HIS A 169 2.38 -4.50 -6.66
CA HIS A 169 1.39 -3.91 -5.78
C HIS A 169 0.36 -4.96 -5.41
N LEU A 170 -0.10 -4.95 -4.17
CA LEU A 170 -0.95 -6.00 -3.63
C LEU A 170 -2.12 -5.42 -2.85
N LYS A 171 -3.28 -6.07 -3.01
CA LYS A 171 -4.44 -5.91 -2.15
C LYS A 171 -4.97 -7.30 -1.79
N GLU A 172 -5.15 -7.57 -0.50
CA GLU A 172 -5.46 -8.90 0.02
C GLU A 172 -6.60 -8.83 1.03
N TYR A 173 -7.53 -9.76 0.90
CA TYR A 173 -8.58 -10.06 1.86
C TYR A 173 -8.51 -11.57 2.16
N ASP A 174 -7.98 -11.91 3.32
CA ASP A 174 -7.86 -13.29 3.77
C ASP A 174 -9.00 -13.62 4.73
N ASP A 175 -9.88 -14.54 4.35
CA ASP A 175 -10.99 -15.05 5.14
C ASP A 175 -10.65 -16.40 5.80
N THR A 176 -9.38 -16.77 5.87
CA THR A 176 -8.94 -18.00 6.55
C THR A 176 -9.23 -17.90 8.05
N PRO A 177 -9.99 -18.84 8.66
CA PRO A 177 -10.39 -18.78 10.06
C PRO A 177 -9.20 -18.65 11.02
N ASN A 178 -9.28 -17.65 11.91
CA ASN A 178 -8.25 -17.25 12.87
C ASN A 178 -6.95 -16.71 12.22
N LYS A 179 -7.01 -16.39 10.92
CA LYS A 179 -5.95 -15.78 10.13
C LYS A 179 -6.46 -14.65 9.24
N GLU A 180 -7.70 -14.21 9.51
CA GLU A 180 -8.35 -13.15 8.76
C GLU A 180 -7.45 -11.91 8.71
N ARG A 181 -7.17 -11.43 7.49
CA ARG A 181 -6.26 -10.29 7.28
C ARG A 181 -6.74 -9.40 6.15
N ILE A 182 -6.62 -8.10 6.34
CA ILE A 182 -6.71 -7.13 5.25
C ILE A 182 -5.32 -6.53 5.08
N ARG A 183 -4.80 -6.52 3.85
CA ARG A 183 -3.48 -5.92 3.58
C ARG A 183 -3.48 -5.15 2.27
N GLU A 184 -2.86 -3.99 2.27
CA GLU A 184 -2.52 -3.25 1.06
C GLU A 184 -1.03 -2.89 1.09
N ARG A 185 -0.32 -3.24 0.01
CA ARG A 185 1.12 -3.13 -0.07
C ARG A 185 1.57 -2.50 -1.37
N HIS A 186 2.45 -1.53 -1.28
CA HIS A 186 3.22 -1.00 -2.40
C HIS A 186 4.44 -1.89 -2.69
N LYS A 187 4.88 -1.96 -3.95
CA LYS A 187 6.06 -2.77 -4.36
C LYS A 187 7.34 -2.45 -3.57
N SER A 188 7.51 -1.22 -3.07
CA SER A 188 8.67 -0.82 -2.26
C SER A 188 8.71 -1.45 -0.88
N GLY A 189 7.61 -2.06 -0.42
CA GLY A 189 7.51 -2.61 0.92
C GLY A 189 6.71 -1.75 1.91
N THR A 190 6.28 -0.55 1.53
CA THR A 190 5.32 0.23 2.32
C THR A 190 3.96 -0.47 2.29
N PHE A 191 3.35 -0.67 3.47
CA PHE A 191 2.05 -1.33 3.59
C PHE A 191 1.28 -0.87 4.82
N TYR A 192 0.00 -1.16 4.82
CA TYR A 192 -0.77 -1.34 6.05
C TYR A 192 -1.45 -2.70 6.06
N GLU A 193 -1.68 -3.24 7.24
CA GLU A 193 -2.44 -4.48 7.42
C GLU A 193 -3.27 -4.44 8.70
N ILE A 194 -4.37 -5.17 8.70
CA ILE A 194 -5.23 -5.40 9.86
C ILE A 194 -5.19 -6.89 10.16
N HIS A 195 -4.85 -7.23 11.39
CA HIS A 195 -4.66 -8.57 11.89
C HIS A 195 -5.97 -9.20 12.40
N PRO A 196 -6.02 -10.53 12.63
CA PRO A 196 -7.22 -11.23 13.11
C PRO A 196 -7.78 -10.70 14.43
N ASN A 197 -6.94 -10.17 15.31
CA ASN A 197 -7.30 -9.56 16.58
C ASN A 197 -7.72 -8.07 16.47
N GLY A 198 -7.69 -7.50 15.28
CA GLY A 198 -8.01 -6.10 15.01
C GLY A 198 -6.84 -5.13 15.12
N ASP A 199 -5.62 -5.59 15.39
CA ASP A 199 -4.44 -4.72 15.37
C ASP A 199 -4.20 -4.17 13.97
N LYS A 200 -3.91 -2.87 13.88
CA LYS A 200 -3.50 -2.26 12.61
C LYS A 200 -2.02 -1.92 12.64
N VAL A 201 -1.28 -2.49 11.71
CA VAL A 201 0.14 -2.20 11.48
C VAL A 201 0.29 -1.34 10.22
N THR A 202 1.07 -0.26 10.31
CA THR A 202 1.45 0.56 9.16
C THR A 202 2.98 0.65 9.12
N HIS A 203 3.56 0.25 7.99
CA HIS A 203 4.99 0.30 7.74
C HIS A 203 5.29 1.21 6.55
N ILE A 204 6.14 2.20 6.76
CA ILE A 204 6.55 3.18 5.74
C ILE A 204 8.05 3.01 5.52
N VAL A 205 8.44 2.65 4.31
CA VAL A 205 9.86 2.38 3.95
C VAL A 205 10.67 3.67 3.81
N ASN A 206 10.00 4.78 3.49
CA ASN A 206 10.65 6.08 3.32
C ASN A 206 9.91 7.12 4.15
N ASP A 207 9.60 8.27 3.64
CA ASP A 207 9.01 9.39 4.37
C ASP A 207 7.48 9.29 4.46
N ARG A 208 6.91 9.82 5.55
CA ARG A 208 5.48 10.02 5.71
C ARG A 208 5.16 11.51 5.82
N TYR A 209 4.23 11.98 5.01
CA TYR A 209 3.68 13.32 5.08
C TYR A 209 2.19 13.26 5.42
N THR A 210 1.75 14.04 6.40
CA THR A 210 0.34 14.19 6.76
C THR A 210 0.00 15.67 6.78
N VAL A 211 -0.97 16.08 5.97
CA VAL A 211 -1.46 17.47 5.90
C VAL A 211 -2.94 17.47 6.22
N ILE A 212 -3.33 18.23 7.24
CA ILE A 212 -4.72 18.33 7.71
C ILE A 212 -5.13 19.79 7.59
N ALA A 213 -6.16 20.06 6.79
CA ALA A 213 -6.62 21.41 6.50
C ALA A 213 -7.52 22.02 7.59
N SER A 214 -7.98 21.19 8.52
CA SER A 214 -8.81 21.63 9.66
C SER A 214 -8.28 20.93 10.93
N ASP A 215 -9.14 20.32 11.71
CA ASP A 215 -8.80 19.76 13.01
C ASP A 215 -8.28 18.32 12.90
N ASP A 216 -7.38 17.94 13.81
CA ASP A 216 -6.99 16.56 14.07
C ASP A 216 -7.29 16.22 15.53
N ALA A 217 -7.96 15.10 15.77
CA ALA A 217 -8.30 14.63 17.10
C ALA A 217 -7.85 13.19 17.29
N LEU A 218 -7.01 12.95 18.27
CA LEU A 218 -6.51 11.61 18.64
C LEU A 218 -6.98 11.24 20.07
N GLN A 219 -7.68 10.12 20.19
CA GLN A 219 -8.02 9.51 21.48
C GLN A 219 -7.38 8.15 21.61
N VAL A 220 -6.53 7.95 22.62
CA VAL A 220 -5.91 6.66 22.96
C VAL A 220 -6.34 6.28 24.37
N LYS A 221 -6.98 5.10 24.53
CA LYS A 221 -7.38 4.59 25.86
C LYS A 221 -6.27 3.88 26.60
N GLY A 222 -5.24 3.48 25.91
CA GLY A 222 -4.04 2.83 26.46
C GLY A 222 -2.84 3.76 26.49
N ASN A 223 -1.67 3.20 26.34
CA ASN A 223 -0.40 3.93 26.33
C ASN A 223 -0.07 4.42 24.92
N VAL A 224 0.67 5.53 24.84
CA VAL A 224 1.32 6.01 23.61
C VAL A 224 2.82 5.90 23.80
N THR A 225 3.49 5.20 22.89
CA THR A 225 4.95 5.14 22.83
C THR A 225 5.42 5.81 21.55
N LEU A 226 6.34 6.77 21.68
CA LEU A 226 6.98 7.47 20.56
C LEU A 226 8.48 7.24 20.65
N HIS A 227 9.06 6.59 19.64
CA HIS A 227 10.50 6.39 19.52
C HIS A 227 11.01 7.17 18.30
N ILE A 228 12.01 8.02 18.50
CA ILE A 228 12.59 8.89 17.48
C ILE A 228 14.11 8.84 17.62
N ASP A 229 14.80 8.32 16.62
CA ASP A 229 16.27 8.15 16.64
C ASP A 229 17.01 9.46 16.42
N GLN A 230 16.35 10.50 15.92
CA GLN A 230 16.96 11.80 15.63
C GLN A 230 16.18 12.94 16.29
N ASN A 231 15.88 14.00 15.59
CA ASN A 231 15.26 15.20 16.14
C ASN A 231 13.74 15.14 16.07
N CYS A 232 13.07 15.66 17.10
CA CYS A 232 11.65 15.98 17.09
C CYS A 232 11.48 17.50 17.18
N THR A 233 10.77 18.10 16.22
CA THR A 233 10.46 19.53 16.21
C THR A 233 8.96 19.73 16.19
N THR A 234 8.44 20.54 17.14
CA THR A 234 7.03 20.90 17.21
C THR A 234 6.92 22.42 17.15
N ASN A 235 6.17 22.96 16.16
CA ASN A 235 5.89 24.38 16.00
C ASN A 235 4.40 24.63 16.19
N ILE A 236 4.03 25.44 17.17
CA ILE A 236 2.65 25.77 17.52
C ILE A 236 2.52 27.30 17.57
N THR A 237 1.62 27.85 16.75
CA THR A 237 1.37 29.32 16.75
C THR A 237 0.46 29.75 17.90
N GLY A 238 -0.39 28.85 18.38
CA GLY A 238 -1.29 29.09 19.52
C GLY A 238 -0.72 28.56 20.83
N ASN A 239 -1.57 28.14 21.74
CA ASN A 239 -1.20 27.56 23.01
C ASN A 239 -0.82 26.09 22.89
N TRP A 240 0.08 25.65 23.71
CA TRP A 240 0.38 24.24 23.95
C TRP A 240 0.04 23.89 25.40
N ASP A 241 -1.11 23.27 25.61
CA ASP A 241 -1.59 22.88 26.94
C ASP A 241 -1.28 21.40 27.19
N VAL A 242 -0.54 21.11 28.25
CA VAL A 242 -0.19 19.74 28.68
C VAL A 242 -0.79 19.50 30.06
N ASN A 243 -1.87 18.69 30.12
CA ASN A 243 -2.55 18.34 31.34
C ASN A 243 -2.26 16.89 31.73
N VAL A 244 -1.51 16.68 32.82
CA VAL A 244 -1.13 15.34 33.30
C VAL A 244 -1.53 15.19 34.77
N THR A 245 -2.29 14.16 35.09
CA THR A 245 -2.66 13.85 36.49
C THR A 245 -1.52 13.18 37.27
N GLY A 246 -0.61 12.54 36.58
CA GLY A 246 0.60 11.93 37.16
C GLY A 246 1.82 12.82 37.06
N ASN A 247 2.99 12.22 36.98
CA ASN A 247 4.24 12.96 36.86
C ASN A 247 4.55 13.30 35.39
N VAL A 248 5.18 14.44 35.17
CA VAL A 248 5.87 14.79 33.93
C VAL A 248 7.36 14.74 34.20
N THR A 249 8.06 13.88 33.47
CA THR A 249 9.51 13.81 33.52
C THR A 249 10.09 14.31 32.21
N ILE A 250 10.96 15.29 32.26
CA ILE A 250 11.70 15.82 31.10
C ILE A 250 13.17 15.67 31.43
N ASP A 251 13.89 14.82 30.70
CA ASP A 251 15.31 14.56 30.88
C ASP A 251 16.05 14.98 29.61
N GLY A 252 17.12 15.74 29.76
CA GLY A 252 17.93 16.23 28.66
C GLY A 252 19.19 16.91 29.15
N ALA A 253 20.23 16.93 28.35
CA ALA A 253 21.50 17.59 28.70
C ALA A 253 21.32 19.09 29.02
N THR A 254 20.38 19.74 28.32
CA THR A 254 19.99 21.13 28.57
C THR A 254 18.49 21.30 28.28
N ILE A 255 17.78 21.96 29.20
CA ILE A 255 16.36 22.34 29.04
C ILE A 255 16.30 23.86 29.05
N ASN A 256 15.97 24.46 27.90
CA ASN A 256 15.80 25.89 27.75
C ASN A 256 14.30 26.23 27.73
N LEU A 257 13.86 27.00 28.72
CA LEU A 257 12.50 27.52 28.80
C LEU A 257 12.48 29.04 28.50
N ASN A 258 11.57 29.47 27.62
CA ASN A 258 11.42 30.84 27.22
C ASN A 258 12.74 31.49 26.69
N SER A 259 13.50 30.76 25.89
CA SER A 259 14.84 31.17 25.40
C SER A 259 15.79 31.63 26.51
N GLY A 260 15.51 31.24 27.75
CA GLY A 260 16.25 31.62 28.94
C GLY A 260 17.67 31.05 28.95
N THR A 261 18.64 31.89 29.29
CA THR A 261 20.04 31.49 29.52
C THR A 261 20.30 31.15 31.00
N LYS A 262 19.29 31.30 31.86
CA LYS A 262 19.39 31.00 33.31
C LYS A 262 18.69 29.66 33.61
N GLY A 263 19.33 28.85 34.42
CA GLY A 263 18.72 27.60 34.90
C GLY A 263 17.53 27.84 35.82
N ALA A 264 16.57 26.91 35.85
CA ALA A 264 15.52 26.90 36.86
C ALA A 264 16.12 26.66 38.26
N ALA A 265 15.71 27.47 39.25
CA ALA A 265 16.12 27.26 40.61
C ALA A 265 15.50 26.00 41.21
N ARG A 266 16.28 25.16 41.88
CA ARG A 266 15.83 23.95 42.58
C ARG A 266 15.84 24.19 44.11
N ILE A 267 15.13 23.33 44.83
CA ILE A 267 15.28 23.29 46.30
C ILE A 267 16.75 23.00 46.59
N ASP A 268 17.33 23.70 47.56
CA ASP A 268 18.74 23.72 47.92
C ASP A 268 19.72 24.43 46.98
N ASP A 269 19.26 25.05 45.87
CA ASP A 269 20.09 25.98 45.11
C ASP A 269 20.38 27.22 45.94
N THR A 270 21.61 27.73 45.84
CA THR A 270 21.98 28.99 46.49
C THR A 270 21.60 30.19 45.64
N ALA A 271 20.78 31.11 46.15
CA ALA A 271 20.53 32.38 45.50
C ALA A 271 21.63 33.38 45.95
N ASP A 272 22.32 33.95 44.97
CA ASP A 272 23.19 35.12 45.25
C ASP A 272 22.29 36.36 45.36
N VAL A 273 22.12 36.86 46.57
CA VAL A 273 21.27 37.98 46.88
C VAL A 273 21.96 39.34 46.75
N GLY A 274 23.11 39.35 46.08
CA GLY A 274 23.89 40.58 45.86
C GLY A 274 24.49 41.17 47.16
N ASP A 275 25.52 41.98 47.05
CA ASP A 275 26.20 42.58 48.15
C ASP A 275 25.25 43.39 49.02
N ASP A 276 25.29 43.16 50.33
CA ASP A 276 24.59 44.01 51.32
C ASP A 276 24.99 45.47 51.16
N PRO A 277 24.07 46.41 51.34
CA PRO A 277 24.42 47.84 51.38
C PRO A 277 25.52 48.10 52.42
N PRO A 278 26.49 48.95 52.15
CA PRO A 278 27.60 49.20 53.06
C PRO A 278 27.10 49.67 54.41
N GLY A 279 27.30 48.86 55.45
CA GLY A 279 26.96 49.19 56.84
C GLY A 279 26.19 48.09 57.60
N ILE A 280 25.86 46.99 57.03
CA ILE A 280 25.29 45.82 57.73
C ILE A 280 26.33 44.67 57.71
N SER A 281 27.03 44.51 58.83
CA SER A 281 27.92 43.35 59.04
C SER A 281 27.06 42.17 59.52
N GLY A 282 26.82 41.22 58.65
CA GLY A 282 26.17 39.98 59.06
C GLY A 282 25.88 39.07 57.90
N SER A 283 26.72 38.05 57.81
CA SER A 283 26.60 36.86 56.94
C SER A 283 26.68 37.11 55.45
N ASP A 284 27.71 36.56 54.83
CA ASP A 284 27.77 36.28 53.39
C ASP A 284 26.51 35.48 53.00
N GLY A 285 25.62 36.19 52.35
CA GLY A 285 24.25 35.73 52.22
C GLY A 285 24.07 34.74 51.08
N SER A 286 24.57 33.55 51.23
CA SER A 286 24.04 32.46 50.42
C SER A 286 22.79 31.87 51.10
N ASN A 287 21.63 32.41 50.81
CA ASN A 287 20.39 31.85 51.27
C ASN A 287 19.98 30.69 50.34
N LYS A 288 19.89 29.50 50.93
CA LYS A 288 19.33 28.31 50.24
C LYS A 288 17.84 28.55 50.02
N ILE A 289 17.33 28.18 48.85
CA ILE A 289 15.91 28.11 48.57
C ILE A 289 15.34 26.95 49.38
N GLN A 290 14.72 27.23 50.55
CA GLN A 290 14.22 26.20 51.47
C GLN A 290 12.81 25.75 51.17
N THR A 291 12.05 26.52 50.38
CA THR A 291 10.72 26.16 49.95
C THR A 291 10.56 26.52 48.48
N GLY A 292 10.46 25.50 47.64
CA GLY A 292 10.06 25.73 46.22
C GLY A 292 8.62 26.25 46.18
N SER A 293 8.34 27.16 45.29
CA SER A 293 6.94 27.57 44.97
C SER A 293 6.16 26.37 44.54
N SER A 294 4.90 26.26 44.99
CA SER A 294 3.95 25.31 44.41
C SER A 294 3.64 25.59 42.93
N THR A 295 4.13 26.72 42.43
CA THR A 295 3.98 27.17 41.05
C THR A 295 5.32 27.76 40.60
N VAL A 296 6.05 27.07 39.75
CA VAL A 296 7.32 27.54 39.18
C VAL A 296 6.98 28.45 38.00
N PHE A 297 7.12 29.74 38.19
CA PHE A 297 7.10 30.73 37.09
C PHE A 297 8.54 30.95 36.62
N ILE A 298 8.89 30.33 35.46
CA ILE A 298 10.15 30.63 34.79
C ILE A 298 9.84 31.64 33.71
N GLY A 299 9.78 32.90 34.08
CA GLY A 299 9.63 34.04 33.20
C GLY A 299 10.82 34.98 33.35
N GLY A 300 11.42 35.39 32.21
CA GLY A 300 12.47 36.37 32.14
C GLY A 300 11.94 37.79 32.17
#